data_c946c3e254cf5e0e0fd4b3b3b21b2329
#
_entry.id   c946c3e254cf5e0e0fd4b3b3b21b2329
#
_cell.length_a   1.000
_cell.length_b   1.000
_cell.length_c   1.000
_cell.angle_alpha   90.00
_cell.angle_beta   90.00
_cell.angle_gamma   90.00
#
_symmetry.space_group_name_H-M   'P 1'
#
loop_
_entity.id
_entity.type
_entity.pdbx_description
1 polymer ?
#
loop_
_entity_poly.entity_id
_entity_poly.type
_entity_poly.pdbx_seq_one_letter_code
_entity_poly.pdbx_strand_id
1 'polypeptide(L)'
;MKKIIYLLAWIGVALASCSDESSLPIQPEIPAEPETPKDEPAPEKDYHQLPVLHVEGRYLKNEKGETVNLHGFTQTYSPFFNDNAWTNYDVQSCLSYNKRMVDGIVAAGWKFNFVRMHLDPYWSDDTSKPFVRYEGHERFSETRFRKYLDELFVPMAEYFVSKGMYVVMRPPGVCPNEAPYQGIEVGDSYQQFLLNVWDIVSQHPKVKNNTDIMFELANEPVNIKGTDGAYGSTSDACFANAKIYFQSIVDKIRSHCRNIIWVPGLAYQSQYAGYATHRIEGDNIGFAVHCYPGWYGSDAEKDSGEGIGSSTGGGYESFQRGWDKQVGPVAAIAPIMVTEIDWAPLKYDATWGKSITGEAGGKGFGANFKYIADNAGNVSWLFFTTRSHELAAFKDVPGTEGNYTFLNDPEACPWAMYHWFKEYAEGVTVNGEPERLELMGEQATRSLQMGGVHYLKVKAVYKDGTSRMVTAEATINSSDEQVLKVEPTGKLVAVAPGNATV
;
A
#
# COMPACT_ATOMS: atom_id res chain seq x y z
N MET A 1 4.99 -21.64 56.99
CA MET A 1 5.98 -22.54 57.63
C MET A 1 6.42 -23.60 56.63
N LYS A 2 7.76 -23.84 56.60
CA LYS A 2 8.55 -24.87 55.91
C LYS A 2 8.77 -24.57 54.42
N LYS A 3 9.88 -23.93 54.03
CA LYS A 3 11.34 -24.28 53.97
C LYS A 3 11.58 -25.40 52.99
N ILE A 4 12.19 -25.13 51.82
CA ILE A 4 13.64 -25.15 51.49
C ILE A 4 14.05 -26.59 51.10
N ILE A 5 14.75 -26.76 49.96
CA ILE A 5 16.21 -26.96 49.88
C ILE A 5 16.66 -27.03 48.44
N TYR A 6 17.73 -26.26 48.15
CA TYR A 6 18.62 -26.38 46.96
C TYR A 6 19.56 -27.57 47.11
N LEU A 7 19.96 -28.14 45.97
CA LEU A 7 21.20 -28.92 45.96
C LEU A 7 21.97 -28.64 44.66
N LEU A 8 23.03 -27.89 44.82
CA LEU A 8 24.18 -27.81 43.91
C LEU A 8 25.12 -28.99 44.19
N ALA A 9 25.59 -29.67 43.15
CA ALA A 9 26.75 -30.51 43.26
C ALA A 9 27.75 -30.20 42.15
N TRP A 10 28.84 -29.61 42.57
CA TRP A 10 30.10 -29.56 41.86
C TRP A 10 30.85 -30.88 42.07
N ILE A 11 31.49 -31.45 41.05
CA ILE A 11 32.64 -32.36 41.23
C ILE A 11 33.72 -31.99 40.21
N GLY A 12 34.85 -31.76 40.77
CA GLY A 12 36.05 -31.27 40.09
C GLY A 12 36.93 -32.39 39.50
N VAL A 13 37.86 -31.91 38.73
CA VAL A 13 38.94 -32.61 38.04
C VAL A 13 40.00 -33.10 39.03
N ALA A 14 40.50 -34.31 38.82
CA ALA A 14 41.81 -34.71 39.26
C ALA A 14 42.50 -35.57 38.21
N LEU A 15 43.63 -35.07 37.73
CA LEU A 15 44.61 -35.81 36.91
C LEU A 15 45.49 -36.70 37.82
N ALA A 16 45.73 -37.91 37.42
CA ALA A 16 46.94 -38.67 37.81
C ALA A 16 47.31 -39.71 36.73
N SER A 17 48.55 -39.66 36.35
CA SER A 17 49.27 -40.52 35.43
C SER A 17 49.72 -41.83 36.13
N CYS A 18 49.72 -42.97 35.43
CA CYS A 18 50.87 -43.86 35.17
C CYS A 18 50.40 -45.23 34.72
N SER A 19 50.94 -45.60 33.60
CA SER A 19 51.40 -46.95 33.08
C SER A 19 50.96 -48.24 33.80
N ASP A 20 50.32 -49.16 33.02
CA ASP A 20 50.89 -50.44 32.73
C ASP A 20 50.09 -51.20 31.66
N GLU A 21 50.84 -51.88 30.77
CA GLU A 21 50.32 -52.70 29.68
C GLU A 21 49.66 -53.98 30.23
N SER A 22 48.40 -54.23 29.82
CA SER A 22 47.90 -55.59 29.72
C SER A 22 46.87 -55.66 28.58
N SER A 23 47.21 -56.53 27.63
CA SER A 23 46.42 -56.81 26.44
C SER A 23 45.04 -57.34 26.76
N LEU A 24 43.99 -56.56 26.35
CA LEU A 24 42.60 -57.03 26.31
C LEU A 24 42.29 -57.46 24.86
N PRO A 25 41.39 -58.44 24.67
CA PRO A 25 41.11 -59.00 23.35
C PRO A 25 40.33 -57.99 22.53
N ILE A 26 40.68 -57.91 21.25
CA ILE A 26 40.00 -57.09 20.23
C ILE A 26 38.54 -57.54 20.12
N GLN A 27 37.60 -56.68 20.48
CA GLN A 27 36.17 -56.84 20.11
C GLN A 27 36.06 -56.56 18.60
N PRO A 28 35.24 -57.35 17.88
CA PRO A 28 35.00 -57.08 16.48
C PRO A 28 34.24 -55.72 16.34
N GLU A 29 34.75 -54.85 15.47
CA GLU A 29 34.05 -53.63 15.08
C GLU A 29 32.64 -53.99 14.56
N ILE A 30 31.61 -53.48 15.19
CA ILE A 30 30.24 -53.49 14.66
C ILE A 30 30.26 -52.53 13.46
N PRO A 31 29.89 -52.96 12.23
CA PRO A 31 29.80 -52.05 11.11
C PRO A 31 28.82 -50.94 11.46
N ALA A 32 29.21 -49.69 11.27
CA ALA A 32 28.32 -48.57 11.39
C ALA A 32 27.09 -48.79 10.47
N GLU A 33 25.90 -48.72 11.01
CA GLU A 33 24.68 -48.69 10.18
C GLU A 33 24.82 -47.58 9.14
N PRO A 34 24.48 -47.84 7.88
CA PRO A 34 24.52 -46.80 6.87
C PRO A 34 23.59 -45.68 7.31
N GLU A 35 24.13 -44.46 7.43
CA GLU A 35 23.33 -43.26 7.66
C GLU A 35 22.23 -43.21 6.58
N THR A 36 20.97 -43.27 7.01
CA THR A 36 19.84 -43.01 6.12
C THR A 36 20.04 -41.64 5.53
N PRO A 37 19.98 -41.48 4.18
CA PRO A 37 20.04 -40.17 3.57
C PRO A 37 19.02 -39.27 4.25
N LYS A 38 19.43 -38.13 4.79
CA LYS A 38 18.50 -37.08 5.22
C LYS A 38 17.74 -36.72 3.96
N ASP A 39 16.43 -36.99 3.94
CA ASP A 39 15.57 -36.52 2.88
C ASP A 39 15.81 -35.02 2.73
N GLU A 40 16.39 -34.61 1.61
CA GLU A 40 16.42 -33.19 1.25
C GLU A 40 14.96 -32.72 1.21
N PRO A 41 14.62 -31.60 1.87
CA PRO A 41 13.26 -31.09 1.82
C PRO A 41 12.88 -30.92 0.35
N ALA A 42 11.71 -31.46 -0.03
CA ALA A 42 11.20 -31.32 -1.38
C ALA A 42 11.23 -29.83 -1.78
N PRO A 43 11.61 -29.50 -3.02
CA PRO A 43 11.67 -28.11 -3.46
C PRO A 43 10.31 -27.45 -3.23
N GLU A 44 10.34 -26.23 -2.65
CA GLU A 44 9.16 -25.47 -2.34
C GLU A 44 8.40 -25.19 -3.66
N LYS A 45 7.12 -25.53 -3.72
CA LYS A 45 6.32 -25.37 -4.93
C LYS A 45 6.10 -23.88 -5.20
N ASP A 46 6.49 -23.45 -6.39
CA ASP A 46 6.25 -22.10 -6.86
C ASP A 46 4.79 -21.95 -7.33
N TYR A 47 4.08 -20.94 -6.82
CA TYR A 47 2.68 -20.67 -7.12
C TYR A 47 2.46 -19.38 -7.89
N HIS A 48 3.50 -18.56 -8.14
CA HIS A 48 3.32 -17.32 -8.90
C HIS A 48 2.91 -17.59 -10.36
N GLN A 49 2.14 -16.69 -10.92
CA GLN A 49 1.61 -16.75 -12.30
C GLN A 49 1.91 -15.47 -13.08
N LEU A 50 2.16 -14.36 -12.39
CA LEU A 50 2.42 -13.05 -12.97
C LEU A 50 3.93 -12.78 -12.99
N PRO A 51 4.41 -11.80 -13.76
CA PRO A 51 5.81 -11.39 -13.73
C PRO A 51 6.29 -11.09 -12.31
N VAL A 52 7.44 -11.60 -11.94
CA VAL A 52 8.00 -11.40 -10.59
C VAL A 52 8.27 -9.91 -10.37
N LEU A 53 7.78 -9.38 -9.25
CA LEU A 53 8.06 -8.02 -8.81
C LEU A 53 8.94 -8.02 -7.56
N HIS A 54 9.81 -7.03 -7.47
CA HIS A 54 10.65 -6.77 -6.31
C HIS A 54 10.87 -5.26 -6.12
N VAL A 55 11.29 -4.87 -4.94
CA VAL A 55 11.66 -3.49 -4.64
C VAL A 55 13.16 -3.30 -4.87
N GLU A 56 13.52 -2.33 -5.70
CA GLU A 56 14.90 -1.90 -5.92
C GLU A 56 15.00 -0.38 -5.74
N GLY A 57 15.65 0.03 -4.66
CA GLY A 57 15.70 1.43 -4.26
C GLY A 57 14.30 1.99 -4.03
N ARG A 58 13.97 3.07 -4.73
CA ARG A 58 12.65 3.70 -4.63
C ARG A 58 11.59 3.13 -5.58
N TYR A 59 11.88 2.08 -6.32
CA TYR A 59 11.02 1.59 -7.38
C TYR A 59 10.56 0.15 -7.14
N LEU A 60 9.34 -0.13 -7.58
CA LEU A 60 8.89 -1.49 -7.86
C LEU A 60 9.40 -1.87 -9.25
N LYS A 61 10.06 -3.01 -9.37
CA LYS A 61 10.70 -3.46 -10.60
C LYS A 61 10.26 -4.87 -10.97
N ASN A 62 10.23 -5.14 -12.27
CA ASN A 62 10.08 -6.49 -12.79
C ASN A 62 11.44 -7.17 -13.02
N GLU A 63 11.44 -8.43 -13.46
CA GLU A 63 12.64 -9.23 -13.73
C GLU A 63 13.56 -8.63 -14.81
N LYS A 64 13.03 -7.74 -15.66
CA LYS A 64 13.81 -7.04 -16.68
C LYS A 64 14.46 -5.76 -16.17
N GLY A 65 14.22 -5.40 -14.90
CA GLY A 65 14.68 -4.15 -14.32
C GLY A 65 13.83 -2.93 -14.73
N GLU A 66 12.69 -3.13 -15.37
CA GLU A 66 11.76 -2.07 -15.74
C GLU A 66 10.95 -1.63 -14.52
N THR A 67 10.75 -0.33 -14.36
CA THR A 67 9.88 0.21 -13.31
C THR A 67 8.42 -0.12 -13.61
N VAL A 68 7.72 -0.63 -12.61
CA VAL A 68 6.31 -0.98 -12.68
C VAL A 68 5.52 -0.15 -11.67
N ASN A 69 4.51 0.57 -12.13
CA ASN A 69 3.51 1.18 -11.27
C ASN A 69 2.19 0.43 -11.47
N LEU A 70 1.60 -0.01 -10.36
CA LEU A 70 0.36 -0.79 -10.40
C LEU A 70 -0.85 0.14 -10.31
N HIS A 71 -1.90 -0.18 -11.07
CA HIS A 71 -3.15 0.56 -11.09
C HIS A 71 -4.31 -0.42 -10.93
N GLY A 72 -5.04 -0.32 -9.84
CA GLY A 72 -5.99 -1.34 -9.44
C GLY A 72 -7.28 -0.82 -8.83
N PHE A 73 -7.93 -1.67 -8.05
CA PHE A 73 -9.14 -1.31 -7.32
C PHE A 73 -9.19 -1.98 -5.94
N THR A 74 -10.09 -1.49 -5.10
CA THR A 74 -10.38 -2.11 -3.81
C THR A 74 -11.54 -3.09 -3.95
N GLN A 75 -11.33 -4.32 -3.50
CA GLN A 75 -12.37 -5.32 -3.46
C GLN A 75 -13.26 -5.14 -2.23
N THR A 76 -14.55 -5.32 -2.41
CA THR A 76 -15.51 -5.53 -1.32
C THR A 76 -16.09 -6.94 -1.39
N TYR A 77 -16.25 -7.58 -0.23
CA TYR A 77 -16.80 -8.94 -0.17
C TYR A 77 -18.32 -8.99 -0.30
N SER A 78 -18.96 -7.88 -0.08
CA SER A 78 -20.41 -7.78 -0.15
C SER A 78 -20.80 -6.45 -0.74
N PRO A 79 -22.02 -6.34 -1.25
CA PRO A 79 -22.60 -5.07 -1.67
C PRO A 79 -22.63 -4.03 -0.54
N PHE A 80 -22.53 -4.50 0.68
CA PHE A 80 -22.48 -3.68 1.90
C PHE A 80 -21.13 -3.89 2.57
N PHE A 81 -20.17 -3.08 2.23
CA PHE A 81 -18.86 -3.10 2.82
C PHE A 81 -18.94 -3.16 4.36
N ASN A 82 -18.33 -4.18 4.98
CA ASN A 82 -18.37 -4.46 6.41
C ASN A 82 -19.77 -4.68 7.04
N ASP A 83 -20.80 -4.89 6.27
CA ASP A 83 -22.17 -5.04 6.78
C ASP A 83 -22.62 -6.49 7.03
N ASN A 84 -21.71 -7.45 7.05
CA ASN A 84 -22.01 -8.86 7.35
C ASN A 84 -23.08 -9.47 6.42
N ALA A 85 -23.04 -9.16 5.13
CA ALA A 85 -24.08 -9.56 4.18
C ALA A 85 -24.11 -11.08 3.87
N TRP A 86 -23.06 -11.83 4.23
CA TRP A 86 -22.95 -13.26 3.97
C TRP A 86 -23.46 -14.08 5.15
N THR A 87 -24.78 -14.12 5.32
CA THR A 87 -25.41 -14.91 6.39
C THR A 87 -24.96 -16.37 6.36
N ASN A 88 -24.81 -16.97 7.55
CA ASN A 88 -24.37 -18.35 7.74
C ASN A 88 -22.99 -18.68 7.14
N TYR A 89 -22.16 -17.68 6.87
CA TYR A 89 -20.79 -17.88 6.36
C TYR A 89 -20.75 -18.70 5.05
N ASP A 90 -21.61 -18.35 4.10
CA ASP A 90 -21.71 -19.02 2.81
C ASP A 90 -20.54 -18.62 1.89
N VAL A 91 -19.48 -19.40 1.96
CA VAL A 91 -18.25 -19.23 1.18
C VAL A 91 -18.56 -19.27 -0.32
N GLN A 92 -19.40 -20.16 -0.78
CA GLN A 92 -19.67 -20.34 -2.21
C GLN A 92 -20.41 -19.13 -2.81
N SER A 93 -21.38 -18.61 -2.08
CA SER A 93 -22.09 -17.39 -2.51
C SER A 93 -21.14 -16.19 -2.54
N CYS A 94 -20.29 -16.04 -1.53
CA CYS A 94 -19.30 -14.97 -1.48
C CYS A 94 -18.29 -15.05 -2.65
N LEU A 95 -17.70 -16.22 -2.87
CA LEU A 95 -16.79 -16.45 -4.00
C LEU A 95 -17.46 -16.19 -5.34
N SER A 96 -18.69 -16.69 -5.52
CA SER A 96 -19.43 -16.52 -6.76
C SER A 96 -19.74 -15.05 -7.04
N TYR A 97 -20.16 -14.29 -6.02
CA TYR A 97 -20.42 -12.86 -6.14
C TYR A 97 -19.15 -12.10 -6.58
N ASN A 98 -18.04 -12.30 -5.88
CA ASN A 98 -16.80 -11.59 -6.18
C ASN A 98 -16.21 -11.98 -7.54
N LYS A 99 -16.33 -13.25 -7.95
CA LYS A 99 -15.94 -13.69 -9.28
C LYS A 99 -16.75 -13.01 -10.36
N ARG A 100 -18.09 -12.94 -10.23
CA ARG A 100 -18.95 -12.23 -11.19
C ARG A 100 -18.62 -10.74 -11.24
N MET A 101 -18.34 -10.11 -10.09
CA MET A 101 -17.91 -8.72 -10.01
C MET A 101 -16.66 -8.49 -10.86
N VAL A 102 -15.62 -9.26 -10.62
CA VAL A 102 -14.35 -9.13 -11.36
C VAL A 102 -14.51 -9.43 -12.84
N ASP A 103 -15.27 -10.47 -13.19
CA ASP A 103 -15.56 -10.80 -14.57
C ASP A 103 -16.30 -9.66 -15.29
N GLY A 104 -17.25 -9.03 -14.61
CA GLY A 104 -17.96 -7.85 -15.13
C GLY A 104 -17.04 -6.64 -15.33
N ILE A 105 -16.15 -6.38 -14.40
CA ILE A 105 -15.13 -5.32 -14.48
C ILE A 105 -14.22 -5.55 -15.71
N VAL A 106 -13.70 -6.76 -15.85
CA VAL A 106 -12.84 -7.14 -16.99
C VAL A 106 -13.60 -7.06 -18.31
N ALA A 107 -14.82 -7.59 -18.36
CA ALA A 107 -15.68 -7.57 -19.56
C ALA A 107 -16.02 -6.15 -20.00
N ALA A 108 -16.16 -5.20 -19.07
CA ALA A 108 -16.38 -3.79 -19.38
C ALA A 108 -15.13 -3.05 -19.89
N GLY A 109 -13.98 -3.74 -19.93
CA GLY A 109 -12.73 -3.21 -20.50
C GLY A 109 -11.82 -2.48 -19.51
N TRP A 110 -12.11 -2.52 -18.20
CA TRP A 110 -11.22 -1.99 -17.19
C TRP A 110 -9.88 -2.73 -17.20
N LYS A 111 -8.80 -1.99 -17.08
CA LYS A 111 -7.41 -2.48 -17.16
C LYS A 111 -6.73 -2.43 -15.79
N PHE A 112 -7.33 -3.07 -14.80
CA PHE A 112 -6.71 -3.19 -13.48
C PHE A 112 -5.64 -4.29 -13.49
N ASN A 113 -4.50 -4.02 -12.83
CA ASN A 113 -3.41 -4.98 -12.66
C ASN A 113 -3.10 -5.29 -11.20
N PHE A 114 -3.85 -4.73 -10.25
CA PHE A 114 -3.83 -5.19 -8.86
C PHE A 114 -5.18 -4.97 -8.17
N VAL A 115 -5.36 -5.67 -7.07
CA VAL A 115 -6.51 -5.53 -6.19
C VAL A 115 -6.04 -5.44 -4.73
N ARG A 116 -6.59 -4.49 -3.98
CA ARG A 116 -6.48 -4.47 -2.53
C ARG A 116 -7.58 -5.33 -1.95
N MET A 117 -7.20 -6.45 -1.36
CA MET A 117 -8.11 -7.46 -0.85
C MET A 117 -8.20 -7.39 0.67
N HIS A 118 -9.40 -7.23 1.19
CA HIS A 118 -9.65 -7.21 2.61
C HIS A 118 -9.77 -8.62 3.17
N LEU A 119 -9.05 -8.93 4.24
CA LEU A 119 -9.31 -10.11 5.06
C LEU A 119 -10.43 -9.74 6.04
N ASP A 120 -11.68 -9.72 5.56
CA ASP A 120 -12.83 -9.14 6.26
C ASP A 120 -13.06 -9.79 7.65
N PRO A 121 -13.24 -9.00 8.72
CA PRO A 121 -13.46 -9.51 10.09
C PRO A 121 -14.68 -10.40 10.23
N TYR A 122 -15.72 -10.23 9.41
CA TYR A 122 -16.89 -11.10 9.41
C TYR A 122 -16.53 -12.60 9.42
N TRP A 123 -15.50 -12.98 8.67
CA TRP A 123 -15.08 -14.37 8.55
C TRP A 123 -14.23 -14.85 9.72
N SER A 124 -13.48 -13.97 10.35
CA SER A 124 -12.53 -14.31 11.42
C SER A 124 -13.07 -14.08 12.83
N ASP A 125 -14.17 -13.34 12.98
CA ASP A 125 -14.69 -12.97 14.27
C ASP A 125 -15.39 -14.14 15.00
N ASP A 126 -15.13 -14.26 16.29
CA ASP A 126 -15.88 -15.06 17.22
C ASP A 126 -17.14 -14.31 17.66
N THR A 127 -18.28 -14.68 17.07
CA THR A 127 -19.57 -14.02 17.34
C THR A 127 -20.13 -14.30 18.74
N SER A 128 -19.54 -15.20 19.51
CA SER A 128 -19.89 -15.42 20.91
C SER A 128 -19.37 -14.33 21.85
N LYS A 129 -18.36 -13.57 21.37
CA LYS A 129 -17.81 -12.43 22.10
C LYS A 129 -18.61 -11.15 21.81
N PRO A 130 -18.67 -10.19 22.75
CA PRO A 130 -19.32 -8.91 22.53
C PRO A 130 -18.76 -8.21 21.29
N PHE A 131 -19.64 -7.58 20.53
CA PHE A 131 -19.21 -6.71 19.43
C PHE A 131 -18.61 -5.43 20.01
N VAL A 132 -17.35 -5.18 19.70
CA VAL A 132 -16.68 -3.92 19.97
C VAL A 132 -16.55 -3.19 18.64
N ARG A 133 -17.09 -1.99 18.59
CA ARG A 133 -17.31 -1.24 17.35
C ARG A 133 -16.01 -0.99 16.58
N TYR A 134 -15.95 -1.43 15.32
CA TYR A 134 -14.88 -1.24 14.35
C TYR A 134 -13.50 -1.87 14.63
N GLU A 135 -13.30 -2.55 15.73
CA GLU A 135 -11.98 -2.92 16.23
C GLU A 135 -11.66 -4.41 16.16
N GLY A 136 -12.25 -5.13 15.32
CA GLY A 136 -12.16 -6.58 15.01
C GLY A 136 -11.15 -7.48 15.74
N HIS A 137 -10.08 -6.94 16.34
CA HIS A 137 -9.04 -7.76 16.95
C HIS A 137 -9.44 -8.47 18.26
N GLU A 138 -10.36 -7.91 19.02
CA GLU A 138 -10.82 -8.51 20.31
C GLU A 138 -11.71 -9.73 20.10
N ARG A 139 -12.37 -9.77 18.95
CA ARG A 139 -13.20 -10.90 18.53
C ARG A 139 -12.46 -11.89 17.66
N PHE A 140 -11.24 -11.59 17.26
CA PHE A 140 -10.47 -12.44 16.37
C PHE A 140 -10.37 -13.86 16.89
N SER A 141 -10.64 -14.82 16.02
CA SER A 141 -10.49 -16.26 16.23
C SER A 141 -9.50 -16.82 15.23
N GLU A 142 -8.33 -17.21 15.70
CA GLU A 142 -7.29 -17.82 14.87
C GLU A 142 -7.81 -19.04 14.10
N THR A 143 -8.59 -19.90 14.78
CA THR A 143 -9.17 -21.11 14.16
C THR A 143 -10.07 -20.76 12.99
N ARG A 144 -10.92 -19.72 13.13
CA ARG A 144 -11.79 -19.26 12.05
C ARG A 144 -10.98 -18.62 10.95
N PHE A 145 -10.00 -17.79 11.32
CA PHE A 145 -9.15 -17.11 10.36
C PHE A 145 -8.37 -18.10 9.48
N ARG A 146 -7.75 -19.13 10.08
CA ARG A 146 -7.09 -20.21 9.33
C ARG A 146 -8.04 -20.93 8.38
N LYS A 147 -9.23 -21.28 8.87
CA LYS A 147 -10.26 -21.92 8.04
C LYS A 147 -10.60 -21.08 6.81
N TYR A 148 -10.92 -19.81 7.00
CA TYR A 148 -11.37 -18.98 5.89
C TYR A 148 -10.21 -18.40 5.06
N LEU A 149 -8.98 -18.42 5.58
CA LEU A 149 -7.80 -18.22 4.75
C LEU A 149 -7.71 -19.30 3.67
N ASP A 150 -7.92 -20.57 4.05
CA ASP A 150 -7.92 -21.70 3.14
C ASP A 150 -9.15 -21.74 2.22
N GLU A 151 -10.34 -21.50 2.75
CA GLU A 151 -11.61 -21.77 2.04
C GLU A 151 -12.08 -20.57 1.21
N LEU A 152 -11.68 -19.34 1.58
CA LEU A 152 -12.17 -18.11 0.96
C LEU A 152 -11.04 -17.19 0.44
N PHE A 153 -10.15 -16.73 1.32
CA PHE A 153 -9.24 -15.64 0.97
C PHE A 153 -8.19 -16.05 -0.06
N VAL A 154 -7.56 -17.21 0.12
CA VAL A 154 -6.58 -17.72 -0.85
C VAL A 154 -7.24 -18.10 -2.17
N PRO A 155 -8.37 -18.82 -2.23
CA PRO A 155 -9.10 -19.04 -3.48
C PRO A 155 -9.54 -17.76 -4.19
N MET A 156 -9.86 -16.70 -3.44
CA MET A 156 -10.19 -15.41 -4.00
C MET A 156 -8.96 -14.74 -4.61
N ALA A 157 -7.82 -14.76 -3.89
CA ALA A 157 -6.56 -14.23 -4.40
C ALA A 157 -6.11 -14.96 -5.67
N GLU A 158 -6.16 -16.29 -5.69
CA GLU A 158 -5.87 -17.10 -6.88
C GLU A 158 -6.76 -16.70 -8.07
N TYR A 159 -8.03 -16.37 -7.81
CA TYR A 159 -8.93 -15.93 -8.87
C TYR A 159 -8.52 -14.56 -9.44
N PHE A 160 -8.18 -13.59 -8.61
CA PHE A 160 -7.67 -12.29 -9.07
C PHE A 160 -6.38 -12.44 -9.87
N VAL A 161 -5.45 -13.26 -9.39
CA VAL A 161 -4.20 -13.57 -10.10
C VAL A 161 -4.50 -14.17 -11.47
N SER A 162 -5.47 -15.08 -11.58
CA SER A 162 -5.90 -15.66 -12.86
C SER A 162 -6.47 -14.65 -13.87
N LYS A 163 -6.83 -13.46 -13.39
CA LYS A 163 -7.27 -12.31 -14.21
C LYS A 163 -6.16 -11.30 -14.48
N GLY A 164 -4.92 -11.61 -14.13
CA GLY A 164 -3.77 -10.74 -14.35
C GLY A 164 -3.58 -9.67 -13.28
N MET A 165 -4.11 -9.85 -12.06
CA MET A 165 -4.07 -8.87 -10.98
C MET A 165 -3.23 -9.37 -9.82
N TYR A 166 -2.21 -8.61 -9.44
CA TYR A 166 -1.51 -8.79 -8.17
C TYR A 166 -2.46 -8.53 -7.01
N VAL A 167 -2.23 -9.16 -5.86
CA VAL A 167 -3.09 -9.04 -4.69
C VAL A 167 -2.35 -8.40 -3.53
N VAL A 168 -2.91 -7.32 -2.99
CA VAL A 168 -2.44 -6.72 -1.74
C VAL A 168 -3.42 -7.12 -0.65
N MET A 169 -3.00 -8.02 0.24
CA MET A 169 -3.79 -8.43 1.39
C MET A 169 -3.61 -7.43 2.53
N ARG A 170 -4.70 -6.98 3.15
CA ARG A 170 -4.69 -6.22 4.39
C ARG A 170 -5.34 -7.00 5.53
N PRO A 171 -4.94 -6.78 6.81
CA PRO A 171 -5.46 -7.54 7.93
C PRO A 171 -6.95 -7.25 8.18
N PRO A 172 -7.65 -8.10 8.95
CA PRO A 172 -9.03 -7.84 9.32
C PRO A 172 -9.18 -6.57 10.15
N GLY A 173 -10.25 -5.81 9.89
CA GLY A 173 -10.60 -4.62 10.66
C GLY A 173 -9.74 -3.39 10.35
N VAL A 174 -9.88 -2.42 11.23
CA VAL A 174 -9.13 -1.15 11.20
C VAL A 174 -8.34 -1.01 12.50
N CYS A 175 -7.35 -0.12 12.50
CA CYS A 175 -6.58 0.17 13.70
C CYS A 175 -7.47 0.83 14.77
N PRO A 176 -7.41 0.40 16.04
CA PRO A 176 -8.19 1.00 17.11
C PRO A 176 -7.91 2.50 17.27
N ASN A 177 -8.94 3.31 17.25
CA ASN A 177 -8.81 4.78 17.35
C ASN A 177 -9.92 5.46 18.15
N GLU A 178 -10.92 4.69 18.62
CA GLU A 178 -12.03 5.18 19.44
C GLU A 178 -11.86 4.77 20.91
N ALA A 179 -12.54 5.47 21.82
CA ALA A 179 -12.50 5.13 23.25
C ALA A 179 -12.85 3.65 23.48
N PRO A 180 -12.09 2.95 24.37
CA PRO A 180 -11.13 3.49 25.32
C PRO A 180 -9.71 3.78 24.75
N TYR A 181 -9.46 3.52 23.50
CA TYR A 181 -8.14 3.69 22.89
C TYR A 181 -7.84 5.17 22.57
N GLN A 182 -6.61 5.57 22.82
CA GLN A 182 -6.08 6.89 22.41
C GLN A 182 -5.19 6.77 21.16
N GLY A 183 -4.83 5.54 20.80
CA GLY A 183 -3.92 5.14 19.76
C GLY A 183 -3.29 3.79 20.10
N ILE A 184 -2.32 3.38 19.30
CA ILE A 184 -1.57 2.14 19.50
C ILE A 184 -0.34 2.37 20.40
N GLU A 185 0.13 1.30 21.02
CA GLU A 185 1.38 1.28 21.84
C GLU A 185 2.22 0.07 21.45
N VAL A 186 3.53 0.20 21.55
CA VAL A 186 4.44 -0.95 21.37
C VAL A 186 4.12 -2.01 22.43
N GLY A 187 3.81 -3.22 21.98
CA GLY A 187 3.45 -4.36 22.82
C GLY A 187 1.96 -4.47 23.18
N ASP A 188 1.10 -3.62 22.62
CA ASP A 188 -0.35 -3.67 22.86
C ASP A 188 -1.04 -4.90 22.25
N SER A 189 -2.32 -5.07 22.56
CA SER A 189 -3.11 -6.19 22.05
C SER A 189 -3.30 -6.16 20.54
N TYR A 190 -3.36 -4.98 19.94
CA TYR A 190 -3.49 -4.83 18.51
C TYR A 190 -2.20 -5.22 17.76
N GLN A 191 -1.01 -4.88 18.30
CA GLN A 191 0.24 -5.38 17.75
C GLN A 191 0.34 -6.90 17.81
N GLN A 192 -0.07 -7.51 18.95
CA GLN A 192 -0.09 -8.97 19.08
C GLN A 192 -1.06 -9.63 18.08
N PHE A 193 -2.22 -9.01 17.85
CA PHE A 193 -3.17 -9.45 16.83
C PHE A 193 -2.53 -9.39 15.43
N LEU A 194 -1.88 -8.29 15.04
CA LEU A 194 -1.21 -8.16 13.74
C LEU A 194 -0.08 -9.16 13.60
N LEU A 195 0.72 -9.36 14.65
CA LEU A 195 1.77 -10.38 14.65
C LEU A 195 1.21 -11.79 14.40
N ASN A 196 0.06 -12.12 15.02
CA ASN A 196 -0.59 -13.41 14.82
C ASN A 196 -1.18 -13.55 13.40
N VAL A 197 -1.89 -12.52 12.92
CA VAL A 197 -2.43 -12.52 11.54
C VAL A 197 -1.31 -12.75 10.52
N TRP A 198 -0.22 -11.99 10.61
CA TRP A 198 0.86 -12.07 9.64
C TRP A 198 1.72 -13.32 9.81
N ASP A 199 1.85 -13.86 11.02
CA ASP A 199 2.46 -15.18 11.23
C ASP A 199 1.69 -16.28 10.48
N ILE A 200 0.37 -16.24 10.53
CA ILE A 200 -0.50 -17.21 9.84
C ILE A 200 -0.42 -17.04 8.32
N VAL A 201 -0.60 -15.82 7.82
CA VAL A 201 -0.67 -15.54 6.38
C VAL A 201 0.67 -15.81 5.69
N SER A 202 1.79 -15.36 6.30
CA SER A 202 3.12 -15.48 5.71
C SER A 202 3.66 -16.92 5.66
N GLN A 203 3.06 -17.83 6.41
CA GLN A 203 3.41 -19.26 6.37
C GLN A 203 2.51 -20.09 5.45
N HIS A 204 1.40 -19.51 4.97
CA HIS A 204 0.47 -20.27 4.14
C HIS A 204 1.14 -20.74 2.85
N PRO A 205 1.09 -22.04 2.46
CA PRO A 205 1.90 -22.61 1.38
C PRO A 205 1.72 -21.93 0.02
N LYS A 206 0.53 -21.41 -0.29
CA LYS A 206 0.24 -20.73 -1.56
C LYS A 206 0.51 -19.21 -1.53
N VAL A 207 0.83 -18.68 -0.35
CA VAL A 207 1.11 -17.24 -0.14
C VAL A 207 2.59 -16.99 0.07
N LYS A 208 3.23 -17.85 0.85
CA LYS A 208 4.65 -17.77 1.18
C LYS A 208 5.50 -17.72 -0.08
N ASN A 209 6.31 -16.68 -0.23
CA ASN A 209 7.17 -16.41 -1.39
C ASN A 209 6.44 -16.34 -2.75
N ASN A 210 5.11 -16.29 -2.75
CA ASN A 210 4.34 -16.04 -3.96
C ASN A 210 4.36 -14.53 -4.28
N THR A 211 5.09 -14.14 -5.30
CA THR A 211 5.30 -12.73 -5.68
C THR A 211 4.05 -12.04 -6.21
N ASP A 212 2.99 -12.80 -6.53
CA ASP A 212 1.69 -12.25 -6.93
C ASP A 212 0.93 -11.65 -5.73
N ILE A 213 1.36 -11.99 -4.49
CA ILE A 213 0.69 -11.59 -3.25
C ILE A 213 1.62 -10.71 -2.40
N MET A 214 1.12 -9.56 -2.00
CA MET A 214 1.77 -8.54 -1.19
C MET A 214 0.99 -8.32 0.10
N PHE A 215 1.61 -7.69 1.09
CA PHE A 215 1.01 -7.46 2.40
C PHE A 215 0.97 -5.98 2.75
N GLU A 216 -0.18 -5.46 3.15
CA GLU A 216 -0.35 -4.16 3.79
C GLU A 216 -0.52 -4.38 5.29
N LEU A 217 0.43 -3.91 6.11
CA LEU A 217 0.60 -4.38 7.50
C LEU A 217 -0.56 -4.05 8.42
N ALA A 218 -1.20 -2.91 8.26
CA ALA A 218 -2.35 -2.47 9.06
C ALA A 218 -3.17 -1.46 8.27
N ASN A 219 -4.45 -1.28 8.66
CA ASN A 219 -5.31 -0.26 8.08
C ASN A 219 -5.47 0.92 9.04
N GLU A 220 -5.06 2.09 8.61
CA GLU A 220 -5.30 3.38 9.25
C GLU A 220 -4.85 3.53 10.71
N PRO A 221 -3.57 3.31 11.03
CA PRO A 221 -3.06 3.75 12.32
C PRO A 221 -3.26 5.27 12.49
N VAL A 222 -3.86 5.69 13.61
CA VAL A 222 -4.14 7.11 13.85
C VAL A 222 -3.05 7.74 14.68
N ASN A 223 -2.96 7.37 15.94
CA ASN A 223 -1.95 7.85 16.87
C ASN A 223 -1.14 6.69 17.44
N ILE A 224 0.09 6.95 17.78
CA ILE A 224 0.93 6.04 18.54
C ILE A 224 1.47 6.75 19.79
N LYS A 225 1.62 6.01 20.87
CA LYS A 225 2.33 6.50 22.03
C LYS A 225 3.81 6.66 21.72
N GLY A 226 4.31 7.87 21.77
CA GLY A 226 5.71 8.18 21.53
C GLY A 226 6.64 7.71 22.65
N THR A 227 7.94 7.76 22.41
CA THR A 227 8.97 7.47 23.43
C THR A 227 8.94 8.45 24.60
N ASP A 228 8.32 9.60 24.43
CA ASP A 228 8.05 10.61 25.46
C ASP A 228 6.78 10.33 26.27
N GLY A 229 6.04 9.29 25.94
CA GLY A 229 4.79 8.86 26.57
C GLY A 229 3.54 9.60 26.06
N ALA A 230 3.67 10.58 25.17
CA ALA A 230 2.54 11.27 24.58
C ALA A 230 2.00 10.53 23.35
N TYR A 231 0.68 10.55 23.17
CA TYR A 231 0.07 10.04 21.92
C TYR A 231 0.09 11.11 20.83
N GLY A 232 0.42 10.69 19.62
CA GLY A 232 0.44 11.57 18.46
C GLY A 232 0.79 10.84 17.17
N SER A 233 0.97 11.61 16.10
CA SER A 233 1.18 11.07 14.75
C SER A 233 2.27 11.79 13.95
N THR A 234 2.89 12.82 14.51
CA THR A 234 3.81 13.70 13.75
C THR A 234 5.18 13.90 14.39
N SER A 235 5.31 13.64 15.71
CA SER A 235 6.57 13.87 16.44
C SER A 235 7.61 12.81 16.12
N ASP A 236 8.88 13.15 16.28
CA ASP A 236 10.01 12.23 16.21
C ASP A 236 9.84 11.06 17.20
N ALA A 237 9.37 11.34 18.42
CA ALA A 237 9.08 10.34 19.44
C ALA A 237 8.01 9.33 18.98
N CYS A 238 6.97 9.77 18.25
CA CYS A 238 5.96 8.89 17.69
C CYS A 238 6.56 7.99 16.60
N PHE A 239 7.37 8.53 15.68
CA PHE A 239 7.97 7.73 14.63
C PHE A 239 9.06 6.78 15.13
N ALA A 240 9.75 7.11 16.23
CA ALA A 240 10.64 6.17 16.90
C ALA A 240 9.90 4.90 17.36
N ASN A 241 8.74 5.05 17.98
CA ASN A 241 7.90 3.91 18.37
C ASN A 241 7.15 3.27 17.19
N ALA A 242 6.74 4.03 16.18
CA ALA A 242 6.15 3.47 14.96
C ALA A 242 7.13 2.54 14.23
N LYS A 243 8.42 2.94 14.18
CA LYS A 243 9.47 2.04 13.67
C LYS A 243 9.53 0.74 14.46
N ILE A 244 9.59 0.78 15.79
CA ILE A 244 9.66 -0.43 16.63
C ILE A 244 8.42 -1.29 16.42
N TYR A 245 7.25 -0.67 16.38
CA TYR A 245 5.97 -1.34 16.21
C TYR A 245 5.89 -2.12 14.90
N PHE A 246 6.09 -1.43 13.76
CA PHE A 246 5.97 -2.06 12.45
C PHE A 246 7.18 -2.91 12.08
N GLN A 247 8.38 -2.58 12.57
CA GLN A 247 9.56 -3.44 12.36
C GLN A 247 9.34 -4.83 12.93
N SER A 248 8.75 -4.96 14.12
CA SER A 248 8.49 -6.26 14.73
C SER A 248 7.57 -7.14 13.85
N ILE A 249 6.61 -6.51 13.17
CA ILE A 249 5.70 -7.22 12.24
C ILE A 249 6.45 -7.61 10.95
N VAL A 250 7.27 -6.70 10.42
CA VAL A 250 8.15 -7.00 9.28
C VAL A 250 9.06 -8.17 9.60
N ASP A 251 9.72 -8.16 10.74
CA ASP A 251 10.64 -9.22 11.17
C ASP A 251 9.92 -10.56 11.32
N LYS A 252 8.68 -10.54 11.84
CA LYS A 252 7.83 -11.73 11.91
C LYS A 252 7.56 -12.31 10.52
N ILE A 253 7.16 -11.49 9.57
CA ILE A 253 6.92 -11.92 8.19
C ILE A 253 8.23 -12.43 7.55
N ARG A 254 9.34 -11.71 7.75
CA ARG A 254 10.66 -12.07 7.17
C ARG A 254 11.24 -13.35 7.72
N SER A 255 10.79 -13.81 8.90
CA SER A 255 11.15 -15.14 9.39
C SER A 255 10.53 -16.27 8.53
N HIS A 256 9.55 -15.96 7.68
CA HIS A 256 8.85 -16.94 6.86
C HIS A 256 8.99 -16.72 5.34
N CYS A 257 8.89 -15.48 4.86
CA CYS A 257 8.82 -15.19 3.43
C CYS A 257 9.43 -13.85 3.01
N ARG A 258 9.49 -13.62 1.67
CA ARG A 258 10.07 -12.43 1.04
C ARG A 258 9.06 -11.62 0.23
N ASN A 259 7.75 -11.87 0.40
CA ASN A 259 6.70 -11.09 -0.24
C ASN A 259 6.89 -9.58 -0.01
N ILE A 260 6.42 -8.76 -0.95
CA ILE A 260 6.48 -7.31 -0.81
C ILE A 260 5.57 -6.87 0.34
N ILE A 261 6.07 -5.96 1.17
CA ILE A 261 5.37 -5.41 2.33
C ILE A 261 5.14 -3.91 2.12
N TRP A 262 3.91 -3.48 2.37
CA TRP A 262 3.50 -2.08 2.37
C TRP A 262 3.27 -1.63 3.81
N VAL A 263 4.11 -0.71 4.29
CA VAL A 263 4.08 -0.18 5.66
C VAL A 263 3.14 1.03 5.72
N PRO A 264 2.18 1.06 6.66
CA PRO A 264 1.29 2.19 6.81
C PRO A 264 1.96 3.36 7.53
N GLY A 265 1.53 4.58 7.24
CA GLY A 265 1.84 5.77 8.03
C GLY A 265 0.90 5.95 9.21
N LEU A 266 1.10 7.02 9.97
CA LEU A 266 0.21 7.45 11.06
C LEU A 266 -0.86 8.42 10.52
N ALA A 267 -1.77 8.88 11.40
CA ALA A 267 -2.89 9.78 11.09
C ALA A 267 -3.68 9.31 9.87
N TYR A 268 -4.30 8.14 9.97
CA TYR A 268 -5.06 7.49 8.88
C TYR A 268 -4.21 7.27 7.62
N GLN A 269 -2.97 6.83 7.77
CA GLN A 269 -2.03 6.63 6.66
C GLN A 269 -1.76 7.90 5.83
N SER A 270 -1.62 9.05 6.50
CA SER A 270 -1.30 10.33 5.86
C SER A 270 0.02 10.97 6.31
N GLN A 271 0.66 10.47 7.38
CA GLN A 271 1.89 11.02 7.93
C GLN A 271 3.04 10.03 7.80
N TYR A 272 4.10 10.44 7.10
CA TYR A 272 5.23 9.55 6.73
C TYR A 272 6.61 10.15 6.98
N ALA A 273 6.71 11.48 7.11
CA ALA A 273 8.00 12.19 7.10
C ALA A 273 9.02 11.61 8.10
N GLY A 274 8.56 11.17 9.26
CA GLY A 274 9.44 10.62 10.29
C GLY A 274 10.08 9.27 9.94
N TYR A 275 9.51 8.51 9.00
CA TYR A 275 10.16 7.28 8.53
C TYR A 275 11.43 7.53 7.69
N ALA A 276 11.69 8.75 7.28
CA ALA A 276 12.96 9.09 6.63
C ALA A 276 14.15 8.97 7.62
N THR A 277 13.91 9.25 8.89
CA THR A 277 14.89 9.11 9.99
C THR A 277 14.75 7.80 10.75
N HIS A 278 13.53 7.35 10.99
CA HIS A 278 13.19 6.08 11.66
C HIS A 278 12.85 5.00 10.64
N ARG A 279 13.83 4.62 9.82
CA ARG A 279 13.62 3.71 8.70
C ARG A 279 13.18 2.32 9.12
N ILE A 280 12.21 1.78 8.41
CA ILE A 280 11.91 0.35 8.44
C ILE A 280 12.99 -0.38 7.64
N GLU A 281 13.56 -1.40 8.23
CA GLU A 281 14.68 -2.16 7.68
C GLU A 281 14.18 -3.46 7.01
N GLY A 282 14.84 -3.86 5.94
CA GLY A 282 14.57 -5.09 5.20
C GLY A 282 14.40 -4.87 3.70
N ASP A 283 14.38 -5.98 2.96
CA ASP A 283 14.15 -5.99 1.52
C ASP A 283 12.65 -6.00 1.19
N ASN A 284 12.31 -5.63 -0.04
CA ASN A 284 10.93 -5.67 -0.54
C ASN A 284 9.94 -4.89 0.34
N ILE A 285 10.30 -3.66 0.71
CA ILE A 285 9.46 -2.77 1.52
C ILE A 285 9.08 -1.53 0.74
N GLY A 286 7.79 -1.18 0.75
CA GLY A 286 7.21 0.06 0.29
C GLY A 286 6.27 0.65 1.34
N PHE A 287 5.64 1.79 1.03
CA PHE A 287 4.70 2.45 1.94
C PHE A 287 3.30 2.49 1.35
N ALA A 288 2.32 2.10 2.16
CA ALA A 288 0.90 2.22 1.83
C ALA A 288 0.36 3.57 2.28
N VAL A 289 -0.21 4.35 1.37
CA VAL A 289 -0.66 5.72 1.59
C VAL A 289 -2.16 5.82 1.37
N HIS A 290 -2.86 6.58 2.22
CA HIS A 290 -4.23 7.02 1.96
C HIS A 290 -4.22 8.48 1.54
N CYS A 291 -5.06 8.83 0.58
CA CYS A 291 -5.12 10.17 -0.01
C CYS A 291 -6.55 10.56 -0.34
N TYR A 292 -7.15 11.38 0.51
CA TYR A 292 -8.52 11.86 0.35
C TYR A 292 -8.56 13.32 -0.06
N PRO A 293 -9.63 13.79 -0.74
CA PRO A 293 -9.82 15.21 -1.03
C PRO A 293 -9.70 16.07 0.23
N GLY A 294 -8.92 17.15 0.14
CA GLY A 294 -8.58 18.02 1.27
C GLY A 294 -7.31 17.61 2.02
N TRP A 295 -6.81 16.38 1.85
CA TRP A 295 -5.54 15.96 2.44
C TRP A 295 -4.35 16.50 1.65
N TYR A 296 -3.21 16.64 2.30
CA TYR A 296 -1.98 17.18 1.70
C TYR A 296 -2.15 18.60 1.08
N GLY A 297 -3.15 19.37 1.54
CA GLY A 297 -3.45 20.68 0.95
C GLY A 297 -4.14 20.63 -0.41
N SER A 298 -4.65 19.48 -0.80
CA SER A 298 -5.46 19.30 -2.01
C SER A 298 -6.82 20.00 -1.88
N ASP A 299 -7.51 20.18 -3.00
CA ASP A 299 -8.88 20.68 -3.00
C ASP A 299 -9.79 19.71 -2.25
N ALA A 300 -10.59 20.23 -1.32
CA ALA A 300 -11.54 19.45 -0.55
C ALA A 300 -12.89 19.35 -1.27
N GLU A 301 -13.61 18.28 -0.99
CA GLU A 301 -14.99 18.13 -1.41
C GLU A 301 -15.90 19.16 -0.74
N LYS A 302 -16.89 19.65 -1.45
CA LYS A 302 -17.89 20.55 -0.88
C LYS A 302 -18.99 19.77 -0.17
N ASP A 303 -19.43 20.25 0.98
CA ASP A 303 -20.53 19.67 1.76
C ASP A 303 -21.85 19.55 0.98
N SER A 304 -22.03 20.41 -0.04
CA SER A 304 -23.21 20.40 -0.91
C SER A 304 -23.26 19.25 -1.91
N GLY A 305 -22.19 18.46 -2.05
CA GLY A 305 -22.06 17.43 -3.10
C GLY A 305 -21.89 18.01 -4.51
N GLU A 306 -21.52 19.30 -4.62
CA GLU A 306 -21.27 19.98 -5.90
C GLU A 306 -19.87 19.71 -6.47
N GLY A 307 -19.22 18.67 -6.01
CA GLY A 307 -17.86 18.31 -6.38
C GLY A 307 -16.79 19.11 -5.62
N ILE A 308 -15.54 18.95 -6.03
CA ILE A 308 -14.41 19.55 -5.33
C ILE A 308 -14.39 21.06 -5.53
N GLY A 309 -14.45 21.77 -4.41
CA GLY A 309 -14.48 23.22 -4.39
C GLY A 309 -13.13 23.85 -4.63
N SER A 310 -13.10 24.78 -5.58
CA SER A 310 -11.92 25.63 -5.78
C SER A 310 -11.65 26.61 -4.63
N SER A 311 -12.59 26.75 -3.69
CA SER A 311 -12.50 27.73 -2.59
C SER A 311 -11.90 27.15 -1.31
N THR A 312 -11.78 25.83 -1.19
CA THR A 312 -11.35 25.15 0.02
C THR A 312 -9.97 24.52 -0.08
N GLY A 313 -9.38 24.45 -1.27
CA GLY A 313 -8.04 23.92 -1.51
C GLY A 313 -7.17 24.91 -2.24
N GLY A 314 -5.86 24.70 -2.13
CA GLY A 314 -4.84 25.52 -2.77
C GLY A 314 -4.50 25.14 -4.22
N GLY A 315 -5.27 24.24 -4.84
CA GLY A 315 -4.98 23.69 -6.16
C GLY A 315 -3.70 22.84 -6.16
N TYR A 316 -3.14 22.66 -7.35
CA TYR A 316 -1.98 21.80 -7.58
C TYR A 316 -0.78 22.12 -6.66
N GLU A 317 -0.35 23.37 -6.59
CA GLU A 317 0.89 23.70 -5.85
C GLU A 317 0.76 23.42 -4.35
N SER A 318 -0.41 23.66 -3.77
CA SER A 318 -0.66 23.34 -2.37
C SER A 318 -0.63 21.82 -2.14
N PHE A 319 -1.25 21.07 -3.04
CA PHE A 319 -1.26 19.62 -2.98
C PHE A 319 0.17 19.05 -3.12
N GLN A 320 0.93 19.50 -4.12
CA GLN A 320 2.31 19.06 -4.32
C GLN A 320 3.18 19.36 -3.09
N ARG A 321 3.07 20.56 -2.50
CA ARG A 321 3.82 20.88 -1.26
C ARG A 321 3.46 19.97 -0.10
N GLY A 322 2.18 19.68 0.08
CA GLY A 322 1.73 18.78 1.15
C GLY A 322 2.18 17.35 0.94
N TRP A 323 2.11 16.86 -0.30
CA TRP A 323 2.62 15.55 -0.69
C TRP A 323 4.14 15.47 -0.45
N ASP A 324 4.90 16.43 -0.96
CA ASP A 324 6.36 16.49 -0.78
C ASP A 324 6.78 16.54 0.69
N LYS A 325 6.00 17.22 1.52
CA LYS A 325 6.28 17.29 2.96
C LYS A 325 6.10 15.95 3.66
N GLN A 326 5.07 15.20 3.31
CA GLN A 326 4.70 13.98 4.05
C GLN A 326 5.14 12.71 3.34
N VAL A 327 4.83 12.56 2.08
CA VAL A 327 5.12 11.35 1.30
C VAL A 327 6.49 11.43 0.61
N GLY A 328 6.90 12.62 0.19
CA GLY A 328 8.17 12.85 -0.50
C GLY A 328 9.38 12.20 0.18
N PRO A 329 9.57 12.33 1.51
CA PRO A 329 10.72 11.74 2.20
C PRO A 329 10.79 10.21 2.08
N VAL A 330 9.66 9.51 2.11
CA VAL A 330 9.62 8.05 1.93
C VAL A 330 9.59 7.65 0.46
N ALA A 331 8.96 8.44 -0.41
CA ALA A 331 8.99 8.23 -1.85
C ALA A 331 10.40 8.37 -2.45
N ALA A 332 11.30 9.06 -1.76
CA ALA A 332 12.72 9.15 -2.16
C ALA A 332 13.51 7.85 -1.93
N ILE A 333 13.02 6.95 -1.10
CA ILE A 333 13.75 5.76 -0.65
C ILE A 333 13.04 4.43 -0.89
N ALA A 334 11.73 4.45 -1.17
CA ALA A 334 10.93 3.25 -1.37
C ALA A 334 9.76 3.52 -2.34
N PRO A 335 9.17 2.50 -2.96
CA PRO A 335 7.95 2.67 -3.76
C PRO A 335 6.75 3.01 -2.86
N ILE A 336 5.80 3.71 -3.43
CA ILE A 336 4.56 4.12 -2.80
C ILE A 336 3.39 3.38 -3.44
N MET A 337 2.44 2.95 -2.60
CA MET A 337 1.16 2.46 -3.07
C MET A 337 0.04 3.22 -2.35
N VAL A 338 -0.78 3.94 -3.11
CA VAL A 338 -1.97 4.57 -2.55
C VAL A 338 -3.07 3.51 -2.51
N THR A 339 -3.36 3.05 -1.30
CA THR A 339 -4.28 1.93 -1.04
C THR A 339 -5.69 2.36 -0.68
N GLU A 340 -5.89 3.66 -0.43
CA GLU A 340 -7.21 4.28 -0.41
C GLU A 340 -7.13 5.69 -0.97
N ILE A 341 -8.09 5.98 -1.84
CA ILE A 341 -8.26 7.31 -2.43
C ILE A 341 -9.73 7.49 -2.79
N ASP A 342 -10.38 8.48 -2.22
CA ASP A 342 -11.76 8.76 -2.55
C ASP A 342 -11.83 9.67 -3.78
N TRP A 343 -12.37 9.11 -4.83
CA TRP A 343 -12.55 9.80 -6.09
C TRP A 343 -13.93 10.43 -6.21
N ALA A 344 -14.84 10.02 -5.35
CA ALA A 344 -16.23 10.35 -5.46
C ALA A 344 -16.66 11.31 -4.37
N PRO A 345 -17.49 12.31 -4.69
CA PRO A 345 -18.19 13.07 -3.69
C PRO A 345 -19.17 12.18 -2.91
N LEU A 346 -19.59 12.64 -1.73
CA LEU A 346 -20.55 11.93 -0.87
C LEU A 346 -21.84 11.55 -1.60
N LYS A 347 -22.18 12.27 -2.66
CA LYS A 347 -23.31 11.97 -3.53
C LYS A 347 -22.81 11.54 -4.90
N TYR A 348 -23.31 10.41 -5.33
CA TYR A 348 -23.17 9.94 -6.68
C TYR A 348 -24.08 10.78 -7.60
N ASP A 349 -23.53 11.80 -8.22
CA ASP A 349 -24.25 12.72 -9.11
C ASP A 349 -23.36 13.20 -10.27
N ALA A 350 -23.93 14.05 -11.13
CA ALA A 350 -23.25 14.58 -12.31
C ALA A 350 -22.01 15.45 -12.01
N THR A 351 -21.78 15.82 -10.74
CA THR A 351 -20.61 16.63 -10.35
C THR A 351 -19.40 15.77 -10.06
N TRP A 352 -19.59 14.48 -9.85
CA TRP A 352 -18.54 13.53 -9.51
C TRP A 352 -17.44 13.45 -10.58
N GLY A 353 -17.82 13.37 -11.86
CA GLY A 353 -16.87 13.41 -12.97
C GLY A 353 -16.00 14.67 -12.96
N LYS A 354 -16.57 15.81 -12.64
CA LYS A 354 -15.86 17.10 -12.56
C LYS A 354 -14.84 17.14 -11.44
N SER A 355 -15.14 16.49 -10.31
CA SER A 355 -14.22 16.39 -9.17
C SER A 355 -12.96 15.61 -9.50
N ILE A 356 -13.07 14.58 -10.35
CA ILE A 356 -11.94 13.74 -10.75
C ILE A 356 -11.19 14.33 -11.92
N THR A 357 -11.92 14.76 -12.94
CA THR A 357 -11.31 15.16 -14.21
C THR A 357 -10.51 16.43 -14.11
N GLY A 358 -10.85 17.41 -13.28
CA GLY A 358 -10.09 18.64 -13.09
C GLY A 358 -8.97 18.90 -14.14
N GLU A 359 -8.36 20.00 -14.12
CA GLU A 359 -7.21 20.27 -14.99
C GLU A 359 -5.90 19.98 -14.24
N ALA A 360 -5.06 19.09 -14.78
CA ALA A 360 -3.76 18.83 -14.21
C ALA A 360 -2.93 20.11 -14.10
N GLY A 361 -2.44 20.41 -12.90
CA GLY A 361 -1.74 21.65 -12.61
C GLY A 361 -2.64 22.82 -12.25
N GLY A 362 -3.96 22.66 -12.33
CA GLY A 362 -4.96 23.65 -11.97
C GLY A 362 -5.61 23.35 -10.63
N LYS A 363 -6.94 23.40 -10.63
CA LYS A 363 -7.81 23.06 -9.51
C LYS A 363 -8.48 21.71 -9.79
N GLY A 364 -8.85 21.02 -8.72
CA GLY A 364 -9.44 19.71 -8.78
C GLY A 364 -8.49 18.64 -8.24
N PHE A 365 -9.06 17.69 -7.49
CA PHE A 365 -8.28 16.69 -6.78
C PHE A 365 -7.67 15.65 -7.73
N GLY A 366 -8.51 15.02 -8.55
CA GLY A 366 -8.14 13.79 -9.26
C GLY A 366 -7.02 13.97 -10.30
N ALA A 367 -7.18 14.94 -11.21
CA ALA A 367 -6.17 15.20 -12.23
C ALA A 367 -4.84 15.69 -11.63
N ASN A 368 -4.90 16.45 -10.52
CA ASN A 368 -3.70 16.87 -9.80
C ASN A 368 -3.02 15.69 -9.11
N PHE A 369 -3.78 14.78 -8.49
CA PHE A 369 -3.21 13.56 -7.91
C PHE A 369 -2.51 12.71 -8.98
N LYS A 370 -3.21 12.44 -10.09
CA LYS A 370 -2.62 11.68 -11.20
C LYS A 370 -1.31 12.32 -11.67
N TYR A 371 -1.31 13.63 -11.85
CA TYR A 371 -0.13 14.36 -12.28
C TYR A 371 1.03 14.25 -11.27
N ILE A 372 0.76 14.37 -9.97
CA ILE A 372 1.76 14.22 -8.91
C ILE A 372 2.31 12.79 -8.91
N ALA A 373 1.44 11.78 -9.00
CA ALA A 373 1.81 10.38 -8.98
C ALA A 373 2.66 9.98 -10.20
N ASP A 374 2.23 10.40 -11.39
CA ASP A 374 2.95 10.14 -12.64
C ASP A 374 4.33 10.78 -12.65
N ASN A 375 4.43 12.04 -12.20
CA ASN A 375 5.71 12.74 -12.08
C ASN A 375 6.66 12.13 -11.05
N ALA A 376 6.14 11.60 -9.96
CA ALA A 376 6.95 10.89 -8.97
C ALA A 376 7.56 9.60 -9.54
N GLY A 377 6.86 8.94 -10.46
CA GLY A 377 7.33 7.79 -11.23
C GLY A 377 7.47 6.49 -10.43
N ASN A 378 7.06 6.49 -9.17
CA ASN A 378 7.14 5.33 -8.27
C ASN A 378 5.88 5.18 -7.39
N VAL A 379 4.75 5.65 -7.86
CA VAL A 379 3.47 5.62 -7.15
C VAL A 379 2.49 4.70 -7.86
N SER A 380 2.15 3.61 -7.23
CA SER A 380 1.01 2.77 -7.59
C SER A 380 -0.24 3.31 -6.91
N TRP A 381 -1.41 3.17 -7.53
CA TRP A 381 -2.65 3.66 -6.93
C TRP A 381 -3.87 2.90 -7.46
N LEU A 382 -5.01 3.07 -6.79
CA LEU A 382 -6.20 2.32 -7.07
C LEU A 382 -7.45 3.20 -7.22
N PHE A 383 -8.51 2.61 -7.73
CA PHE A 383 -9.86 3.09 -7.62
C PHE A 383 -10.50 2.49 -6.36
N PHE A 384 -10.77 3.34 -5.38
CA PHE A 384 -11.42 2.88 -4.15
C PHE A 384 -12.91 2.70 -4.38
N THR A 385 -13.39 1.47 -4.30
CA THR A 385 -14.80 1.15 -4.42
C THR A 385 -15.43 1.17 -3.04
N THR A 386 -16.34 2.08 -2.82
CA THR A 386 -17.15 2.12 -1.61
C THR A 386 -18.58 1.70 -1.92
N ARG A 387 -19.36 1.46 -0.88
CA ARG A 387 -20.77 1.08 -0.96
C ARG A 387 -21.63 1.94 -1.91
N SER A 388 -21.35 3.24 -1.97
CA SER A 388 -22.12 4.19 -2.75
C SER A 388 -21.53 4.51 -4.12
N HIS A 389 -20.34 4.01 -4.43
CA HIS A 389 -19.54 4.42 -5.57
C HIS A 389 -18.95 3.24 -6.33
N GLU A 390 -19.58 2.10 -6.17
CA GLU A 390 -19.06 0.91 -6.83
C GLU A 390 -18.99 1.09 -8.33
N LEU A 391 -17.97 0.53 -8.88
CA LEU A 391 -17.88 0.30 -10.30
C LEU A 391 -19.17 -0.34 -10.77
N ALA A 392 -20.01 0.46 -11.42
CA ALA A 392 -21.24 0.00 -11.99
C ALA A 392 -22.35 -0.31 -11.01
N ALA A 393 -22.39 0.38 -9.92
CA ALA A 393 -23.48 0.12 -9.02
C ALA A 393 -23.72 -1.39 -8.89
N PHE A 394 -22.68 -2.13 -8.50
CA PHE A 394 -22.82 -3.53 -8.10
C PHE A 394 -23.88 -3.58 -7.02
N LYS A 395 -25.08 -3.77 -7.43
CA LYS A 395 -26.23 -3.91 -6.55
C LYS A 395 -26.43 -5.39 -6.30
N ASP A 396 -27.07 -5.67 -5.21
CA ASP A 396 -27.56 -7.01 -4.87
C ASP A 396 -28.58 -7.57 -5.86
N VAL A 397 -28.72 -6.95 -7.00
CA VAL A 397 -29.67 -7.37 -8.01
C VAL A 397 -28.92 -8.27 -9.00
N PRO A 398 -29.21 -9.56 -9.04
CA PRO A 398 -28.62 -10.47 -10.00
C PRO A 398 -28.77 -9.97 -11.43
N GLY A 399 -27.68 -10.02 -12.20
CA GLY A 399 -27.65 -9.59 -13.59
C GLY A 399 -27.38 -8.10 -13.79
N THR A 400 -27.13 -7.34 -12.72
CA THR A 400 -26.69 -5.94 -12.82
C THR A 400 -25.17 -5.80 -12.65
N GLU A 401 -24.49 -6.86 -12.31
CA GLU A 401 -23.03 -6.91 -12.24
C GLU A 401 -22.44 -6.56 -13.61
N GLY A 402 -21.54 -5.60 -13.61
CA GLY A 402 -20.92 -5.13 -14.85
C GLY A 402 -21.79 -4.20 -15.70
N ASN A 403 -22.88 -3.67 -15.16
CA ASN A 403 -23.67 -2.64 -15.85
C ASN A 403 -23.01 -1.25 -15.66
N TYR A 404 -22.13 -0.88 -16.58
CA TYR A 404 -21.35 0.37 -16.54
C TYR A 404 -21.94 1.42 -17.47
N THR A 405 -23.22 1.71 -17.34
CA THR A 405 -23.92 2.66 -18.21
C THR A 405 -23.33 4.06 -18.18
N PHE A 406 -22.75 4.47 -17.06
CA PHE A 406 -22.07 5.75 -16.95
C PHE A 406 -20.74 5.84 -17.70
N LEU A 407 -20.15 4.74 -18.15
CA LEU A 407 -18.96 4.77 -19.00
C LEU A 407 -19.21 5.43 -20.37
N ASN A 408 -20.45 5.58 -20.78
CA ASN A 408 -20.83 6.30 -21.99
C ASN A 408 -20.96 7.81 -21.78
N ASP A 409 -20.87 8.28 -20.55
CA ASP A 409 -20.93 9.70 -20.19
C ASP A 409 -19.54 10.20 -19.79
N PRO A 410 -18.86 11.00 -20.62
CA PRO A 410 -17.51 11.49 -20.34
C PRO A 410 -17.45 12.46 -19.16
N GLU A 411 -18.56 13.01 -18.72
CA GLU A 411 -18.66 13.89 -17.57
C GLU A 411 -18.91 13.12 -16.25
N ALA A 412 -19.26 11.85 -16.33
CA ALA A 412 -19.49 11.02 -15.16
C ALA A 412 -18.23 10.31 -14.71
N CYS A 413 -18.00 10.23 -13.42
CA CYS A 413 -17.03 9.32 -12.85
C CYS A 413 -17.61 7.88 -12.91
N PRO A 414 -16.81 6.86 -13.20
CA PRO A 414 -15.34 6.90 -13.31
C PRO A 414 -14.80 7.03 -14.74
N TRP A 415 -15.47 7.75 -15.63
CA TRP A 415 -15.11 7.83 -17.04
C TRP A 415 -13.65 8.25 -17.28
N ALA A 416 -13.17 9.32 -16.65
CA ALA A 416 -11.79 9.75 -16.78
C ALA A 416 -10.81 8.69 -16.31
N MET A 417 -11.09 8.06 -15.17
CA MET A 417 -10.26 6.99 -14.62
C MET A 417 -10.22 5.78 -15.53
N TYR A 418 -11.33 5.40 -16.16
CA TYR A 418 -11.36 4.32 -17.14
C TYR A 418 -10.32 4.54 -18.25
N HIS A 419 -10.24 5.76 -18.79
CA HIS A 419 -9.24 6.12 -19.80
C HIS A 419 -7.81 6.12 -19.23
N TRP A 420 -7.60 6.58 -18.00
CA TRP A 420 -6.29 6.57 -17.37
C TRP A 420 -5.79 5.14 -17.14
N PHE A 421 -6.62 4.24 -16.65
CA PHE A 421 -6.25 2.83 -16.48
C PHE A 421 -5.94 2.16 -17.83
N LYS A 422 -6.66 2.52 -18.86
CA LYS A 422 -6.39 2.05 -20.23
C LYS A 422 -5.05 2.58 -20.75
N GLU A 423 -4.76 3.86 -20.57
CA GLU A 423 -3.46 4.45 -20.91
C GLU A 423 -2.30 3.71 -20.23
N TYR A 424 -2.41 3.43 -18.93
CA TYR A 424 -1.37 2.72 -18.18
C TYR A 424 -1.13 1.31 -18.71
N ALA A 425 -2.17 0.61 -19.08
CA ALA A 425 -2.07 -0.78 -19.57
C ALA A 425 -1.57 -0.89 -21.00
N GLU A 426 -1.97 0.04 -21.86
CA GLU A 426 -1.63 0.04 -23.30
C GLU A 426 -0.32 0.78 -23.59
N GLY A 427 0.21 1.49 -22.59
CA GLY A 427 1.25 2.48 -22.73
C GLY A 427 0.72 3.77 -23.38
N VAL A 428 1.38 4.88 -23.12
CA VAL A 428 1.14 6.11 -23.89
C VAL A 428 1.69 5.83 -25.29
N THR A 429 0.82 5.79 -26.30
CA THR A 429 1.29 5.86 -27.67
C THR A 429 1.96 7.22 -27.81
N VAL A 430 3.29 7.23 -27.71
CA VAL A 430 4.06 8.46 -27.95
C VAL A 430 3.90 8.77 -29.43
N ASN A 431 3.11 9.78 -29.74
CA ASN A 431 2.84 10.20 -31.12
C ASN A 431 4.08 10.86 -31.77
N GLY A 432 5.26 10.33 -31.49
CA GLY A 432 6.54 10.84 -31.98
C GLY A 432 7.10 11.98 -31.10
N GLU A 433 7.99 12.77 -31.68
CA GLU A 433 8.54 13.95 -31.00
C GLU A 433 7.47 15.05 -30.87
N PRO A 434 7.39 15.74 -29.72
CA PRO A 434 6.49 16.86 -29.57
C PRO A 434 6.79 17.97 -30.59
N GLU A 435 5.75 18.58 -31.11
CA GLU A 435 5.91 19.77 -31.99
C GLU A 435 6.43 20.95 -31.19
N ARG A 436 5.95 21.09 -29.92
CA ARG A 436 6.40 22.13 -29.00
C ARG A 436 6.16 21.73 -27.55
N LEU A 437 6.89 22.40 -26.66
CA LEU A 437 6.65 22.39 -25.22
C LEU A 437 6.00 23.71 -24.81
N GLU A 438 5.05 23.61 -23.88
CA GLU A 438 4.36 24.76 -23.29
C GLU A 438 4.52 24.73 -21.76
N LEU A 439 4.87 25.89 -21.18
CA LEU A 439 4.81 26.08 -19.74
C LEU A 439 3.38 26.46 -19.35
N MET A 440 2.78 25.65 -18.48
CA MET A 440 1.37 25.81 -18.10
C MET A 440 1.22 26.80 -16.95
N GLY A 441 0.43 27.86 -17.17
CA GLY A 441 0.08 28.83 -16.12
C GLY A 441 1.25 29.69 -15.63
N GLU A 442 2.36 29.75 -16.36
CA GLU A 442 3.54 30.52 -15.98
C GLU A 442 3.44 31.99 -16.42
N GLN A 443 3.97 32.85 -15.58
CA GLN A 443 4.23 34.26 -15.92
C GLN A 443 5.67 34.41 -16.41
N ALA A 444 5.90 35.39 -17.29
CA ALA A 444 7.23 35.65 -17.84
C ALA A 444 8.28 35.96 -16.74
N THR A 445 7.86 36.46 -15.61
CA THR A 445 8.71 36.73 -14.45
C THR A 445 7.95 36.38 -13.18
N ARG A 446 8.67 35.76 -12.21
CA ARG A 446 8.12 35.42 -10.90
C ARG A 446 9.15 35.77 -9.81
N SER A 447 8.68 36.27 -8.70
CA SER A 447 9.50 36.48 -7.50
C SER A 447 9.26 35.38 -6.49
N LEU A 448 10.33 34.79 -5.98
CA LEU A 448 10.31 33.82 -4.89
C LEU A 448 11.10 34.39 -3.71
N GLN A 449 10.61 34.18 -2.51
CA GLN A 449 11.37 34.43 -1.30
C GLN A 449 12.46 33.36 -1.14
N MET A 450 13.53 33.67 -0.45
CA MET A 450 14.57 32.69 -0.12
C MET A 450 13.97 31.50 0.63
N GLY A 451 14.25 30.27 0.18
CA GLY A 451 13.60 29.06 0.64
C GLY A 451 12.21 28.80 0.02
N GLY A 452 11.71 29.74 -0.76
CA GLY A 452 10.44 29.57 -1.47
C GLY A 452 10.53 28.53 -2.59
N VAL A 453 9.43 27.84 -2.83
CA VAL A 453 9.32 26.76 -3.81
C VAL A 453 8.27 27.11 -4.84
N HIS A 454 8.54 26.77 -6.10
CA HIS A 454 7.59 26.82 -7.20
C HIS A 454 7.68 25.53 -8.02
N TYR A 455 6.59 25.10 -8.61
CA TYR A 455 6.53 23.89 -9.44
C TYR A 455 6.19 24.28 -10.88
N LEU A 456 7.15 24.09 -11.78
CA LEU A 456 6.90 24.21 -13.21
C LEU A 456 6.03 23.06 -13.71
N LYS A 457 5.24 23.34 -14.71
CA LYS A 457 4.38 22.39 -15.40
C LYS A 457 4.64 22.47 -16.88
N VAL A 458 5.20 21.41 -17.45
CA VAL A 458 5.57 21.33 -18.87
C VAL A 458 4.60 20.40 -19.58
N LYS A 459 3.95 20.93 -20.61
CA LYS A 459 3.06 20.20 -21.52
C LYS A 459 3.71 20.04 -22.88
N ALA A 460 3.76 18.82 -23.39
CA ALA A 460 4.10 18.54 -24.78
C ALA A 460 2.85 18.61 -25.65
N VAL A 461 2.94 19.27 -26.79
CA VAL A 461 1.89 19.31 -27.81
C VAL A 461 2.41 18.63 -29.06
N TYR A 462 1.62 17.72 -29.62
CA TYR A 462 1.98 16.90 -30.77
C TYR A 462 1.29 17.41 -32.04
N LYS A 463 1.82 17.01 -33.21
CA LYS A 463 1.31 17.44 -34.54
C LYS A 463 -0.15 17.07 -34.82
N ASP A 464 -0.64 16.04 -34.17
CA ASP A 464 -2.04 15.60 -34.29
C ASP A 464 -3.00 16.41 -33.38
N GLY A 465 -2.49 17.41 -32.66
CA GLY A 465 -3.24 18.23 -31.72
C GLY A 465 -3.40 17.63 -30.34
N THR A 466 -2.93 16.40 -30.12
CA THR A 466 -2.92 15.80 -28.79
C THR A 466 -1.87 16.47 -27.89
N SER A 467 -2.02 16.36 -26.60
CA SER A 467 -1.06 16.90 -25.65
C SER A 467 -0.98 16.04 -24.38
N ARG A 468 0.19 16.04 -23.73
CA ARG A 468 0.37 15.41 -22.41
C ARG A 468 1.34 16.20 -21.54
N MET A 469 1.24 16.01 -20.24
CA MET A 469 2.20 16.57 -19.29
C MET A 469 3.50 15.76 -19.34
N VAL A 470 4.62 16.44 -19.42
CA VAL A 470 5.97 15.86 -19.60
C VAL A 470 7.01 16.46 -18.64
N THR A 471 6.57 17.06 -17.54
CA THR A 471 7.48 17.77 -16.62
C THR A 471 8.61 16.88 -16.11
N ALA A 472 8.31 15.64 -15.77
CA ALA A 472 9.31 14.67 -15.28
C ALA A 472 10.28 14.19 -16.37
N GLU A 473 9.89 14.29 -17.64
CA GLU A 473 10.69 13.89 -18.81
C GLU A 473 11.46 15.07 -19.40
N ALA A 474 11.02 16.30 -19.09
CA ALA A 474 11.65 17.52 -19.61
C ALA A 474 12.98 17.80 -18.92
N THR A 475 13.99 18.18 -19.71
CA THR A 475 15.21 18.71 -19.16
C THR A 475 15.00 20.18 -18.82
N ILE A 476 15.02 20.50 -17.54
CA ILE A 476 14.84 21.85 -17.01
C ILE A 476 16.15 22.29 -16.37
N ASN A 477 16.67 23.43 -16.78
CA ASN A 477 17.93 23.95 -16.26
C ASN A 477 17.75 25.37 -15.73
N SER A 478 18.45 25.68 -14.64
CA SER A 478 18.61 27.05 -14.16
C SER A 478 19.84 27.68 -14.74
N SER A 479 19.79 28.99 -15.10
CA SER A 479 20.93 29.75 -15.49
C SER A 479 21.93 30.02 -14.35
N ASP A 480 21.46 29.87 -13.09
CA ASP A 480 22.28 29.99 -11.88
C ASP A 480 21.69 29.14 -10.74
N GLU A 481 22.26 27.95 -10.57
CA GLU A 481 21.81 27.01 -9.50
C GLU A 481 22.15 27.48 -8.08
N GLN A 482 23.05 28.44 -7.92
CA GLN A 482 23.35 29.04 -6.63
C GLN A 482 22.24 30.02 -6.20
N VAL A 483 21.48 30.54 -7.15
CA VAL A 483 20.32 31.41 -6.92
C VAL A 483 19.03 30.63 -6.94
N LEU A 484 18.84 29.79 -7.95
CA LEU A 484 17.62 29.01 -8.17
C LEU A 484 17.97 27.58 -8.54
N LYS A 485 17.74 26.65 -7.62
CA LYS A 485 17.96 25.22 -7.86
C LYS A 485 16.74 24.60 -8.54
N VAL A 486 16.99 23.76 -9.55
CA VAL A 486 15.98 22.90 -10.16
C VAL A 486 16.09 21.49 -9.58
N GLU A 487 15.02 20.99 -9.02
CA GLU A 487 14.92 19.60 -8.55
C GLU A 487 14.10 18.78 -9.56
N PRO A 488 14.18 17.44 -9.52
CA PRO A 488 13.33 16.57 -10.32
C PRO A 488 11.86 16.97 -10.20
N THR A 489 11.05 16.60 -11.22
CA THR A 489 9.62 16.93 -11.28
C THR A 489 9.29 18.43 -11.45
N GLY A 490 10.26 19.23 -11.89
CA GLY A 490 10.05 20.66 -12.17
C GLY A 490 9.98 21.54 -10.92
N LYS A 491 10.41 21.06 -9.77
CA LYS A 491 10.44 21.84 -8.54
C LYS A 491 11.59 22.84 -8.55
N LEU A 492 11.28 24.11 -8.39
CA LEU A 492 12.23 25.21 -8.26
C LEU A 492 12.36 25.61 -6.80
N VAL A 493 13.59 25.80 -6.34
CA VAL A 493 13.87 26.23 -4.96
C VAL A 493 14.76 27.47 -5.01
N ALA A 494 14.29 28.58 -4.43
CA ALA A 494 15.09 29.79 -4.28
C ALA A 494 16.13 29.62 -3.17
N VAL A 495 17.40 29.58 -3.52
CA VAL A 495 18.51 29.25 -2.59
C VAL A 495 19.20 30.50 -2.05
N ALA A 496 19.33 31.53 -2.90
CA ALA A 496 19.98 32.79 -2.54
C ALA A 496 19.34 33.97 -3.28
N PRO A 497 19.55 35.22 -2.80
CA PRO A 497 19.12 36.40 -3.53
C PRO A 497 19.83 36.54 -4.89
N GLY A 498 19.09 36.81 -5.95
CA GLY A 498 19.59 36.96 -7.29
C GLY A 498 18.50 36.82 -8.34
N ASN A 499 18.91 36.79 -9.61
CA ASN A 499 18.03 36.50 -10.73
C ASN A 499 18.54 35.26 -11.47
N ALA A 500 17.66 34.36 -11.80
CA ALA A 500 17.93 33.20 -12.63
C ALA A 500 16.81 33.01 -13.65
N THR A 501 17.16 32.48 -14.81
CA THR A 501 16.20 32.03 -15.83
C THR A 501 16.13 30.50 -15.85
N VAL A 502 14.97 29.96 -16.16
CA VAL A 502 14.73 28.54 -16.31
C VAL A 502 14.28 28.26 -17.73
#